data_435d91f0e897f96c784c420e38bb6d92
#
_entry.id   435d91f0e897f96c784c420e38bb6d92
#
_cell.length_a   1.000
_cell.length_b   1.000
_cell.length_c   1.000
_cell.angle_alpha   90.00
_cell.angle_beta   90.00
_cell.angle_gamma   90.00
#
_symmetry.space_group_name_H-M   'P 1'
#
loop_
_entity.id
_entity.type
_entity.pdbx_description
1 polymer ?
#
loop_
_entity_poly.entity_id
_entity_poly.type
_entity_poly.pdbx_seq_one_letter_code
_entity_poly.pdbx_strand_id
1 'polypeptide(L)'
;MYKRQGIAEADTEYGPVRGFLLRNIYSFRGIPYGDDTGGKNRFMPPQPPHAWQEIRPAVAFGASSPQPFYDRRPESYSMFVDHWNYDLMGEDCLRLNIWTPGLADGKRRPVLVWLHGGGFTQGNGIEQDSYDGENIARYGDIVFCSVNHRLGALGFSDLAGAGGEKYRHSGNAGMLDIVAAVKWIQANIANFGGDPSNVTVMGQSGGGSKVCLLCAMPAAKGLFHKAVALSGNTVKANNADYAERLGNAILHEAGLDTSQVDSLQSVPWEQYLELANRARQRMAAEDPG
;
A
#
# COMPACT_ATOMS: atom_id res chain seq x y z
N MET A 1 29.29 -16.77 -10.47
CA MET A 1 29.22 -15.31 -10.64
C MET A 1 29.68 -14.67 -9.33
N TYR A 2 30.81 -13.97 -9.26
CA TYR A 2 31.30 -13.34 -8.04
C TYR A 2 30.39 -12.15 -7.72
N LYS A 3 29.46 -12.29 -6.75
CA LYS A 3 28.76 -11.14 -6.18
C LYS A 3 29.79 -10.32 -5.41
N ARG A 4 30.07 -9.09 -5.87
CA ARG A 4 30.96 -8.16 -5.17
C ARG A 4 30.34 -7.85 -3.79
N GLN A 5 31.03 -8.19 -2.71
CA GLN A 5 30.60 -7.80 -1.36
C GLN A 5 30.45 -6.27 -1.30
N GLY A 6 29.33 -5.81 -0.75
CA GLY A 6 29.05 -4.38 -0.57
C GLY A 6 28.23 -3.72 -1.68
N ILE A 7 27.85 -4.42 -2.74
CA ILE A 7 26.90 -3.89 -3.73
C ILE A 7 25.48 -4.25 -3.30
N ALA A 8 24.62 -3.25 -3.13
CA ALA A 8 23.22 -3.41 -2.77
C ALA A 8 22.37 -3.75 -4.01
N GLU A 9 22.56 -4.94 -4.57
CA GLU A 9 21.82 -5.45 -5.71
C GLU A 9 21.08 -6.72 -5.35
N ALA A 10 19.83 -6.81 -5.81
CA ALA A 10 19.00 -8.00 -5.66
C ALA A 10 18.17 -8.22 -6.93
N ASP A 11 17.95 -9.48 -7.27
CA ASP A 11 17.06 -9.85 -8.37
C ASP A 11 15.62 -9.95 -7.86
N THR A 12 14.68 -9.52 -8.69
CA THR A 12 13.25 -9.75 -8.51
C THR A 12 12.69 -10.52 -9.69
N GLU A 13 11.50 -11.08 -9.57
CA GLU A 13 10.82 -11.74 -10.69
C GLU A 13 10.56 -10.82 -11.89
N TYR A 14 10.62 -9.47 -11.66
CA TYR A 14 10.40 -8.48 -12.72
C TYR A 14 11.69 -7.85 -13.26
N GLY A 15 12.80 -8.01 -12.57
CA GLY A 15 14.10 -7.49 -12.98
C GLY A 15 14.99 -7.11 -11.78
N PRO A 16 16.28 -6.81 -12.02
CA PRO A 16 17.22 -6.47 -10.97
C PRO A 16 16.99 -5.06 -10.41
N VAL A 17 17.22 -4.90 -9.10
CA VAL A 17 17.14 -3.61 -8.40
C VAL A 17 18.45 -3.29 -7.69
N ARG A 18 18.80 -2.00 -7.60
CA ARG A 18 19.95 -1.51 -6.84
C ARG A 18 19.49 -0.50 -5.81
N GLY A 19 19.67 -0.86 -4.53
CA GLY A 19 19.53 0.02 -3.39
C GLY A 19 20.87 0.63 -2.97
N PHE A 20 21.04 0.86 -1.67
CA PHE A 20 22.26 1.37 -1.08
C PHE A 20 22.55 0.70 0.27
N LEU A 21 23.81 0.76 0.71
CA LEU A 21 24.26 0.30 2.01
C LEU A 21 24.53 1.52 2.90
N LEU A 22 23.83 1.61 4.02
CA LEU A 22 24.03 2.64 5.03
C LEU A 22 24.13 1.99 6.40
N ARG A 23 25.19 2.29 7.16
CA ARG A 23 25.41 1.78 8.52
C ARG A 23 25.23 0.25 8.64
N ASN A 24 25.72 -0.49 7.65
CA ASN A 24 25.61 -1.95 7.53
C ASN A 24 24.18 -2.49 7.32
N ILE A 25 23.25 -1.66 6.89
CA ILE A 25 21.90 -2.08 6.46
C ILE A 25 21.74 -1.78 4.98
N TYR A 26 21.35 -2.79 4.23
CA TYR A 26 20.96 -2.63 2.84
C TYR A 26 19.54 -2.09 2.79
N SER A 27 19.36 -0.99 2.07
CA SER A 27 18.06 -0.31 1.90
C SER A 27 17.67 -0.29 0.43
N PHE A 28 16.47 -0.74 0.16
CA PHE A 28 15.86 -0.67 -1.17
C PHE A 28 14.55 0.09 -1.03
N ARG A 29 14.40 1.18 -1.76
CA ARG A 29 13.27 2.10 -1.63
C ARG A 29 12.49 2.20 -2.93
N GLY A 30 11.17 2.20 -2.85
CA GLY A 30 10.28 2.42 -3.99
C GLY A 30 10.28 1.28 -5.01
N ILE A 31 10.48 0.02 -4.60
CA ILE A 31 10.37 -1.14 -5.49
C ILE A 31 8.91 -1.30 -5.92
N PRO A 32 8.59 -1.37 -7.22
CA PRO A 32 7.23 -1.64 -7.68
C PRO A 32 6.85 -3.10 -7.41
N TYR A 33 5.72 -3.30 -6.75
CA TYR A 33 5.07 -4.60 -6.63
C TYR A 33 3.80 -4.71 -7.47
N GLY A 34 3.36 -3.58 -8.03
CA GLY A 34 2.24 -3.47 -8.96
C GLY A 34 2.52 -2.37 -9.99
N ASP A 35 1.73 -2.38 -11.05
CA ASP A 35 1.73 -1.38 -12.11
C ASP A 35 1.01 -0.10 -11.66
N ASP A 36 1.13 0.98 -12.43
CA ASP A 36 0.40 2.23 -12.23
C ASP A 36 -1.11 1.95 -12.14
N THR A 37 -1.74 2.47 -11.09
CA THR A 37 -3.17 2.28 -10.82
C THR A 37 -4.04 3.36 -11.47
N GLY A 38 -3.46 4.28 -12.22
CA GLY A 38 -4.15 5.34 -12.94
C GLY A 38 -4.80 4.89 -14.25
N GLY A 39 -5.54 5.79 -14.87
CA GLY A 39 -6.18 5.55 -16.15
C GLY A 39 -7.06 4.29 -16.13
N LYS A 40 -6.92 3.43 -17.12
CA LYS A 40 -7.70 2.19 -17.25
C LYS A 40 -7.57 1.21 -16.07
N ASN A 41 -6.51 1.34 -15.26
CA ASN A 41 -6.28 0.50 -14.09
C ASN A 41 -6.96 1.05 -12.82
N ARG A 42 -7.48 2.29 -12.86
CA ARG A 42 -8.17 2.87 -11.70
C ARG A 42 -9.38 2.04 -11.33
N PHE A 43 -9.54 1.76 -10.05
CA PHE A 43 -10.57 0.88 -9.45
C PHE A 43 -10.42 -0.61 -9.77
N MET A 44 -9.51 -0.99 -10.65
CA MET A 44 -9.28 -2.39 -11.01
C MET A 44 -8.40 -3.08 -9.96
N PRO A 45 -8.45 -4.42 -9.87
CA PRO A 45 -7.43 -5.18 -9.13
C PRO A 45 -6.03 -4.79 -9.58
N PRO A 46 -5.02 -4.80 -8.67
CA PRO A 46 -3.65 -4.47 -9.02
C PRO A 46 -3.14 -5.38 -10.12
N GLN A 47 -2.44 -4.78 -11.08
CA GLN A 47 -1.74 -5.50 -12.14
C GLN A 47 -0.28 -5.71 -11.76
N PRO A 48 0.37 -6.77 -12.21
CA PRO A 48 1.81 -6.96 -12.01
C PRO A 48 2.61 -5.85 -12.68
N PRO A 49 3.79 -5.47 -12.14
CA PRO A 49 4.66 -4.50 -12.79
C PRO A 49 5.14 -5.00 -14.16
N HIS A 50 5.40 -4.08 -15.06
CA HIS A 50 6.13 -4.43 -16.28
C HIS A 50 7.55 -4.89 -15.95
N ALA A 51 7.99 -6.00 -16.54
CA ALA A 51 9.36 -6.50 -16.37
C ALA A 51 10.39 -5.54 -17.00
N TRP A 52 11.57 -5.48 -16.38
CA TRP A 52 12.70 -4.66 -16.87
C TRP A 52 14.00 -5.50 -16.95
N GLN A 53 14.89 -5.10 -17.84
CA GLN A 53 16.16 -5.81 -18.08
C GLN A 53 17.35 -5.13 -17.37
N GLU A 54 17.36 -3.80 -17.33
CA GLU A 54 18.44 -3.04 -16.73
C GLU A 54 18.25 -2.92 -15.22
N ILE A 55 19.36 -2.67 -14.48
CA ILE A 55 19.30 -2.50 -13.03
C ILE A 55 18.50 -1.23 -12.71
N ARG A 56 17.33 -1.40 -12.11
CA ARG A 56 16.48 -0.31 -11.68
C ARG A 56 16.97 0.29 -10.35
N PRO A 57 17.20 1.62 -10.27
CA PRO A 57 17.51 2.27 -9.01
C PRO A 57 16.34 2.14 -8.00
N ALA A 58 16.67 1.69 -6.79
CA ALA A 58 15.74 1.59 -5.66
C ALA A 58 16.32 2.40 -4.47
N VAL A 59 16.58 3.68 -4.72
CA VAL A 59 17.26 4.60 -3.78
C VAL A 59 16.37 5.73 -3.28
N ALA A 60 15.22 5.94 -3.92
CA ALA A 60 14.22 6.94 -3.54
C ALA A 60 12.87 6.27 -3.28
N PHE A 61 12.14 6.78 -2.29
CA PHE A 61 10.77 6.34 -2.03
C PHE A 61 9.87 6.62 -3.24
N GLY A 62 8.95 5.72 -3.52
CA GLY A 62 7.94 5.93 -4.54
C GLY A 62 6.81 6.83 -4.05
N ALA A 63 5.87 7.14 -4.96
CA ALA A 63 4.70 7.92 -4.62
C ALA A 63 3.84 7.27 -3.54
N SER A 64 3.25 8.10 -2.69
CA SER A 64 2.15 7.73 -1.81
C SER A 64 0.85 7.73 -2.60
N SER A 65 -0.13 6.94 -2.16
CA SER A 65 -1.48 7.01 -2.72
C SER A 65 -2.03 8.43 -2.62
N PRO A 66 -2.73 8.94 -3.65
CA PRO A 66 -3.42 10.20 -3.55
C PRO A 66 -4.36 10.24 -2.35
N GLN A 67 -4.29 11.31 -1.57
CA GLN A 67 -5.03 11.48 -0.34
C GLN A 67 -5.19 12.96 -0.01
N PRO A 68 -6.22 13.37 0.80
CA PRO A 68 -6.34 14.75 1.21
C PRO A 68 -5.14 15.20 2.05
N PHE A 69 -4.66 16.42 1.81
CA PHE A 69 -3.75 17.07 2.75
C PHE A 69 -4.55 17.53 3.96
N TYR A 70 -4.24 16.97 5.11
CA TYR A 70 -4.79 17.48 6.36
C TYR A 70 -3.89 18.61 6.87
N ASP A 71 -4.52 19.69 7.31
CA ASP A 71 -3.83 20.77 8.03
C ASP A 71 -3.22 20.19 9.31
N ARG A 72 -1.91 20.12 9.35
CA ARG A 72 -1.16 19.51 10.45
C ARG A 72 -0.90 20.60 11.48
N ARG A 73 -1.76 20.68 12.46
CA ARG A 73 -1.53 21.53 13.61
C ARG A 73 -0.49 20.88 14.51
N PRO A 74 0.64 21.56 14.80
CA PRO A 74 1.72 21.02 15.65
C PRO A 74 1.26 20.57 17.03
N GLU A 75 0.11 21.03 17.49
CA GLU A 75 -0.32 21.01 18.87
C GLU A 75 -0.84 19.67 19.38
N SER A 76 -1.23 18.72 18.51
CA SER A 76 -1.90 17.51 18.97
C SER A 76 -1.07 16.22 18.93
N TYR A 77 -0.02 16.13 18.10
CA TYR A 77 0.76 14.90 17.91
C TYR A 77 2.24 15.12 17.67
N SER A 78 2.77 16.31 17.92
CA SER A 78 4.13 16.72 17.51
C SER A 78 5.25 15.78 18.01
N MET A 79 5.11 15.16 19.15
CA MET A 79 6.13 14.25 19.71
C MET A 79 6.29 12.92 18.93
N PHE A 80 5.29 12.52 18.14
CA PHE A 80 5.30 11.23 17.43
C PHE A 80 5.35 11.37 15.91
N VAL A 81 5.19 12.59 15.38
CA VAL A 81 4.90 12.81 13.96
C VAL A 81 5.64 14.01 13.38
N ASP A 82 6.84 14.33 13.89
CA ASP A 82 7.58 15.54 13.48
C ASP A 82 8.02 15.54 12.01
N HIS A 83 8.05 14.37 11.35
CA HIS A 83 8.51 14.23 9.97
C HIS A 83 7.57 13.36 9.15
N TRP A 84 6.42 13.90 8.81
CA TRP A 84 5.50 13.23 7.89
C TRP A 84 5.98 13.42 6.45
N ASN A 85 6.37 12.34 5.81
CA ASN A 85 6.83 12.38 4.43
C ASN A 85 5.66 12.07 3.47
N TYR A 86 5.16 13.13 2.82
CA TYR A 86 4.11 13.05 1.79
C TYR A 86 4.52 13.81 0.52
N ASP A 87 5.81 13.91 0.25
CA ASP A 87 6.37 14.78 -0.76
C ASP A 87 5.90 14.48 -2.17
N LEU A 88 5.60 13.22 -2.46
CA LEU A 88 5.13 12.78 -3.76
C LEU A 88 3.86 11.94 -3.61
N MET A 89 2.78 12.39 -4.25
CA MET A 89 1.53 11.61 -4.37
C MET A 89 1.21 11.35 -5.83
N GLY A 90 0.63 10.18 -6.10
CA GLY A 90 0.21 9.80 -7.44
C GLY A 90 -0.34 8.38 -7.48
N GLU A 91 -0.91 8.02 -8.60
CA GLU A 91 -1.54 6.70 -8.77
C GLU A 91 -0.52 5.57 -9.02
N ASP A 92 0.72 5.90 -9.41
CA ASP A 92 1.83 4.94 -9.45
C ASP A 92 2.40 4.69 -8.03
N CYS A 93 1.53 4.28 -7.10
CA CYS A 93 1.80 4.17 -5.67
C CYS A 93 2.00 2.74 -5.16
N LEU A 94 1.88 1.72 -6.01
CA LEU A 94 2.08 0.32 -5.59
C LEU A 94 3.58 0.03 -5.39
N ARG A 95 4.13 0.61 -4.33
CA ARG A 95 5.55 0.60 -3.98
C ARG A 95 5.77 -0.01 -2.61
N LEU A 96 6.91 -0.69 -2.45
CA LEU A 96 7.36 -1.17 -1.16
C LEU A 96 8.83 -0.79 -0.93
N ASN A 97 9.22 -0.82 0.33
CA ASN A 97 10.58 -0.56 0.77
C ASN A 97 11.08 -1.75 1.58
N ILE A 98 12.39 -2.04 1.50
CA ILE A 98 13.02 -3.17 2.19
C ILE A 98 14.30 -2.69 2.88
N TRP A 99 14.46 -3.08 4.15
CA TRP A 99 15.68 -2.95 4.90
C TRP A 99 16.14 -4.33 5.39
N THR A 100 17.40 -4.65 5.16
CA THR A 100 17.96 -5.96 5.53
C THR A 100 19.42 -5.88 5.98
N PRO A 101 19.82 -6.63 7.00
CA PRO A 101 21.23 -6.69 7.44
C PRO A 101 22.14 -7.42 6.47
N GLY A 102 21.62 -8.21 5.53
CA GLY A 102 22.46 -8.98 4.64
C GLY A 102 21.76 -9.51 3.40
N LEU A 103 22.50 -9.53 2.30
CA LEU A 103 22.12 -10.10 1.03
C LEU A 103 22.97 -11.34 0.77
N ALA A 104 22.37 -12.46 0.38
CA ALA A 104 23.06 -13.68 -0.04
C ALA A 104 24.12 -14.19 0.97
N ASP A 105 23.91 -13.95 2.26
CA ASP A 105 24.78 -14.38 3.35
C ASP A 105 24.44 -15.76 3.93
N GLY A 106 23.52 -16.47 3.28
CA GLY A 106 23.06 -17.81 3.68
C GLY A 106 22.06 -17.82 4.84
N LYS A 107 21.77 -16.65 5.44
CA LYS A 107 20.75 -16.54 6.48
C LYS A 107 19.36 -16.46 5.86
N ARG A 108 18.37 -16.97 6.59
CA ARG A 108 16.94 -16.88 6.30
C ARG A 108 16.29 -16.12 7.45
N ARG A 109 16.26 -14.77 7.31
CA ARG A 109 15.76 -13.91 8.38
C ARG A 109 14.24 -13.88 8.42
N PRO A 110 13.66 -13.77 9.62
CA PRO A 110 12.24 -13.43 9.72
C PRO A 110 11.92 -12.17 8.93
N VAL A 111 10.75 -12.14 8.31
CA VAL A 111 10.27 -10.99 7.53
C VAL A 111 9.15 -10.31 8.29
N LEU A 112 9.23 -9.00 8.47
CA LEU A 112 8.18 -8.18 9.04
C LEU A 112 7.66 -7.21 7.99
N VAL A 113 6.37 -7.32 7.68
CA VAL A 113 5.65 -6.46 6.73
C VAL A 113 4.81 -5.47 7.51
N TRP A 114 5.14 -4.18 7.37
CA TRP A 114 4.44 -3.08 8.03
C TRP A 114 3.32 -2.52 7.16
N LEU A 115 2.13 -2.44 7.73
CA LEU A 115 0.95 -1.77 7.17
C LEU A 115 0.65 -0.53 8.01
N HIS A 116 0.77 0.64 7.38
CA HIS A 116 0.59 1.94 8.03
C HIS A 116 -0.85 2.19 8.51
N GLY A 117 -1.01 3.09 9.46
CA GLY A 117 -2.28 3.56 10.00
C GLY A 117 -3.03 4.52 9.08
N GLY A 118 -3.76 5.47 9.69
CA GLY A 118 -4.54 6.47 8.96
C GLY A 118 -5.88 5.97 8.43
N GLY A 119 -6.46 4.96 9.07
CA GLY A 119 -7.69 4.32 8.61
C GLY A 119 -7.46 3.61 7.28
N PHE A 120 -8.36 3.84 6.35
CA PHE A 120 -8.25 3.41 4.94
C PHE A 120 -8.17 4.61 4.00
N THR A 121 -7.92 5.82 4.55
CA THR A 121 -8.08 7.10 3.84
C THR A 121 -6.80 7.89 3.69
N GLN A 122 -5.82 7.68 4.55
CA GLN A 122 -4.57 8.45 4.59
C GLN A 122 -3.38 7.62 5.09
N GLY A 123 -2.19 8.19 5.03
CA GLY A 123 -0.95 7.58 5.47
C GLY A 123 -0.11 7.02 4.33
N ASN A 124 1.08 6.58 4.66
CA ASN A 124 1.97 5.85 3.76
C ASN A 124 3.02 5.06 4.55
N GLY A 125 3.80 4.24 3.87
CA GLY A 125 4.81 3.37 4.48
C GLY A 125 6.05 4.09 5.00
N ILE A 126 6.13 5.42 4.89
CA ILE A 126 7.29 6.24 5.26
C ILE A 126 6.91 7.53 5.99
N GLU A 127 5.66 7.68 6.38
CA GLU A 127 5.14 8.94 6.94
C GLU A 127 5.78 9.34 8.27
N GLN A 128 6.32 8.38 9.00
CA GLN A 128 6.96 8.59 10.30
C GLN A 128 8.36 8.01 10.31
N ASP A 129 9.28 8.63 11.04
CA ASP A 129 10.65 8.13 11.22
C ASP A 129 10.69 6.71 11.83
N SER A 130 9.69 6.38 12.64
CA SER A 130 9.53 5.02 13.20
C SER A 130 9.23 3.95 12.16
N TYR A 131 8.85 4.33 10.92
CA TYR A 131 8.65 3.39 9.82
C TYR A 131 9.91 3.16 8.99
N ASP A 132 11.02 3.89 9.25
CA ASP A 132 12.32 3.54 8.71
C ASP A 132 12.81 2.23 9.33
N GLY A 133 13.01 1.24 8.49
CA GLY A 133 13.34 -0.11 8.92
C GLY A 133 14.79 -0.32 9.35
N GLU A 134 15.67 0.70 9.30
CA GLU A 134 17.11 0.53 9.59
C GLU A 134 17.34 -0.05 10.99
N ASN A 135 16.72 0.52 12.00
CA ASN A 135 16.95 0.10 13.39
C ASN A 135 16.33 -1.27 13.68
N ILE A 136 15.10 -1.50 13.26
CA ILE A 136 14.43 -2.79 13.52
C ILE A 136 15.12 -3.93 12.77
N ALA A 137 15.61 -3.69 11.55
CA ALA A 137 16.39 -4.67 10.80
C ALA A 137 17.72 -4.99 11.48
N ARG A 138 18.41 -3.94 11.99
CA ARG A 138 19.71 -4.09 12.66
C ARG A 138 19.62 -4.86 13.98
N TYR A 139 18.73 -4.42 14.87
CA TYR A 139 18.65 -4.98 16.22
C TYR A 139 17.86 -6.28 16.28
N GLY A 140 16.92 -6.49 15.36
CA GLY A 140 16.12 -7.70 15.25
C GLY A 140 16.75 -8.81 14.40
N ASP A 141 17.82 -8.51 13.63
CA ASP A 141 18.36 -9.38 12.55
C ASP A 141 17.22 -9.90 11.66
N ILE A 142 16.35 -9.00 11.22
CA ILE A 142 15.17 -9.29 10.40
C ILE A 142 15.20 -8.54 9.08
N VAL A 143 14.39 -8.98 8.11
CA VAL A 143 14.04 -8.17 6.94
C VAL A 143 12.77 -7.40 7.27
N PHE A 144 12.83 -6.07 7.17
CA PHE A 144 11.67 -5.20 7.36
C PHE A 144 11.18 -4.68 6.00
N CYS A 145 9.87 -4.71 5.80
CA CYS A 145 9.22 -4.21 4.59
C CYS A 145 8.12 -3.22 4.98
N SER A 146 8.06 -2.04 4.34
CA SER A 146 6.90 -1.15 4.43
C SER A 146 6.20 -1.06 3.07
N VAL A 147 4.88 -0.91 3.08
CA VAL A 147 4.05 -1.03 1.87
C VAL A 147 3.14 0.17 1.72
N ASN A 148 3.14 0.77 0.52
CA ASN A 148 2.10 1.70 0.07
C ASN A 148 1.02 0.94 -0.70
N HIS A 149 -0.21 1.38 -0.62
CA HIS A 149 -1.36 0.83 -1.33
C HIS A 149 -2.40 1.92 -1.57
N ARG A 150 -3.35 1.70 -2.46
CA ARG A 150 -4.44 2.67 -2.69
C ARG A 150 -5.27 2.92 -1.45
N LEU A 151 -5.69 4.18 -1.30
CA LEU A 151 -6.43 4.69 -0.15
C LEU A 151 -7.71 5.41 -0.59
N GLY A 152 -8.58 5.66 0.39
CA GLY A 152 -9.79 6.47 0.21
C GLY A 152 -10.67 5.96 -0.93
N ALA A 153 -11.24 6.88 -1.66
CA ALA A 153 -12.15 6.55 -2.76
C ALA A 153 -11.44 5.84 -3.95
N LEU A 154 -10.14 6.00 -4.13
CA LEU A 154 -9.37 5.29 -5.16
C LEU A 154 -9.18 3.81 -4.86
N GLY A 155 -9.18 3.44 -3.57
CA GLY A 155 -8.99 2.05 -3.13
C GLY A 155 -10.27 1.34 -2.67
N PHE A 156 -11.34 2.09 -2.36
CA PHE A 156 -12.47 1.56 -1.60
C PHE A 156 -13.85 2.09 -2.02
N SER A 157 -14.01 2.65 -3.23
CA SER A 157 -15.34 2.98 -3.78
C SER A 157 -15.91 1.78 -4.52
N ASP A 158 -17.07 1.29 -4.09
CA ASP A 158 -17.76 0.22 -4.80
C ASP A 158 -18.54 0.78 -5.98
N LEU A 159 -18.09 0.42 -7.18
CA LEU A 159 -18.69 0.79 -8.46
C LEU A 159 -19.38 -0.41 -9.14
N ALA A 160 -19.49 -1.56 -8.46
CA ALA A 160 -20.05 -2.77 -9.05
C ALA A 160 -21.50 -2.60 -9.44
N GLY A 161 -22.32 -1.88 -8.62
CA GLY A 161 -23.70 -1.59 -8.92
C GLY A 161 -23.90 -0.77 -10.20
N ALA A 162 -22.98 0.17 -10.47
CA ALA A 162 -23.03 1.02 -11.66
C ALA A 162 -22.34 0.38 -12.88
N GLY A 163 -21.16 -0.24 -12.68
CA GLY A 163 -20.28 -0.71 -13.75
C GLY A 163 -20.27 -2.22 -13.97
N GLY A 164 -21.08 -2.97 -13.19
CA GLY A 164 -21.22 -4.41 -13.31
C GLY A 164 -19.95 -5.20 -12.98
N GLU A 165 -19.79 -6.35 -13.60
CA GLU A 165 -18.72 -7.32 -13.33
C GLU A 165 -17.30 -6.74 -13.46
N LYS A 166 -17.09 -5.78 -14.35
CA LYS A 166 -15.81 -5.08 -14.51
C LYS A 166 -15.34 -4.48 -13.18
N TYR A 167 -16.25 -3.92 -12.40
CA TYR A 167 -15.97 -3.17 -11.18
C TYR A 167 -16.21 -3.95 -9.88
N ARG A 168 -16.49 -5.26 -9.95
CA ARG A 168 -16.84 -6.10 -8.79
C ARG A 168 -15.82 -6.07 -7.63
N HIS A 169 -14.59 -5.67 -7.90
CA HIS A 169 -13.51 -5.60 -6.90
C HIS A 169 -13.16 -4.17 -6.49
N SER A 170 -13.80 -3.15 -7.05
CA SER A 170 -13.46 -1.75 -6.84
C SER A 170 -13.56 -1.32 -5.36
N GLY A 171 -14.56 -1.83 -4.63
CA GLY A 171 -14.73 -1.57 -3.20
C GLY A 171 -13.63 -2.15 -2.30
N ASN A 172 -12.77 -3.04 -2.84
CA ASN A 172 -11.70 -3.70 -2.10
C ASN A 172 -10.33 -3.59 -2.79
N ALA A 173 -10.17 -2.73 -3.78
CA ALA A 173 -8.95 -2.61 -4.57
C ALA A 173 -7.72 -2.36 -3.68
N GLY A 174 -7.82 -1.49 -2.67
CA GLY A 174 -6.74 -1.22 -1.73
C GLY A 174 -6.33 -2.43 -0.87
N MET A 175 -7.26 -3.32 -0.51
CA MET A 175 -6.91 -4.58 0.17
C MET A 175 -6.26 -5.58 -0.79
N LEU A 176 -6.69 -5.62 -2.05
CA LEU A 176 -6.06 -6.46 -3.08
C LEU A 176 -4.64 -5.99 -3.39
N ASP A 177 -4.35 -4.68 -3.29
CA ASP A 177 -3.00 -4.15 -3.39
C ASP A 177 -2.09 -4.74 -2.30
N ILE A 178 -2.56 -4.80 -1.05
CA ILE A 178 -1.80 -5.39 0.05
C ILE A 178 -1.58 -6.90 -0.19
N VAL A 179 -2.59 -7.61 -0.68
CA VAL A 179 -2.44 -9.02 -1.07
C VAL A 179 -1.37 -9.17 -2.15
N ALA A 180 -1.35 -8.29 -3.16
CA ALA A 180 -0.33 -8.30 -4.21
C ALA A 180 1.08 -8.02 -3.64
N ALA A 181 1.21 -7.06 -2.71
CA ALA A 181 2.47 -6.79 -2.03
C ALA A 181 2.99 -8.00 -1.26
N VAL A 182 2.13 -8.69 -0.50
CA VAL A 182 2.55 -9.88 0.26
C VAL A 182 2.87 -11.05 -0.67
N LYS A 183 2.18 -11.21 -1.80
CA LYS A 183 2.55 -12.19 -2.86
C LYS A 183 3.92 -11.87 -3.44
N TRP A 184 4.19 -10.60 -3.75
CA TRP A 184 5.49 -10.15 -4.22
C TRP A 184 6.59 -10.47 -3.20
N ILE A 185 6.35 -10.23 -1.91
CA ILE A 185 7.28 -10.55 -0.82
C ILE A 185 7.54 -12.05 -0.78
N GLN A 186 6.52 -12.88 -0.87
CA GLN A 186 6.67 -14.35 -0.91
C GLN A 186 7.58 -14.81 -2.05
N ALA A 187 7.43 -14.23 -3.22
CA ALA A 187 8.20 -14.61 -4.41
C ALA A 187 9.67 -14.12 -4.36
N ASN A 188 9.93 -12.95 -3.75
CA ASN A 188 11.19 -12.24 -3.95
C ASN A 188 12.06 -12.12 -2.69
N ILE A 189 11.50 -12.23 -1.48
CA ILE A 189 12.18 -11.82 -0.25
C ILE A 189 13.42 -12.65 0.09
N ALA A 190 13.53 -13.86 -0.44
CA ALA A 190 14.71 -14.70 -0.30
C ALA A 190 15.97 -14.03 -0.91
N ASN A 191 15.82 -13.28 -1.99
CA ASN A 191 16.91 -12.54 -2.63
C ASN A 191 17.39 -11.35 -1.78
N PHE A 192 16.56 -10.93 -0.82
CA PHE A 192 16.88 -9.90 0.17
C PHE A 192 17.29 -10.49 1.53
N GLY A 193 17.60 -11.79 1.60
CA GLY A 193 18.05 -12.48 2.82
C GLY A 193 16.92 -12.84 3.79
N GLY A 194 15.65 -12.71 3.38
CA GLY A 194 14.46 -13.07 4.16
C GLY A 194 14.02 -14.52 3.96
N ASP A 195 13.22 -15.01 4.91
CA ASP A 195 12.60 -16.33 4.85
C ASP A 195 11.13 -16.21 4.43
N PRO A 196 10.76 -16.59 3.19
CA PRO A 196 9.37 -16.56 2.76
C PRO A 196 8.45 -17.49 3.58
N SER A 197 9.01 -18.47 4.33
CA SER A 197 8.25 -19.31 5.24
C SER A 197 8.10 -18.73 6.66
N ASN A 198 8.59 -17.52 6.91
CA ASN A 198 8.50 -16.85 8.21
C ASN A 198 8.14 -15.38 8.05
N VAL A 199 7.00 -15.11 7.45
CA VAL A 199 6.48 -13.74 7.20
C VAL A 199 5.45 -13.38 8.27
N THR A 200 5.66 -12.23 8.91
CA THR A 200 4.73 -11.60 9.85
C THR A 200 4.15 -10.34 9.22
N VAL A 201 2.84 -10.20 9.18
CA VAL A 201 2.17 -8.94 8.85
C VAL A 201 1.85 -8.19 10.13
N MET A 202 2.18 -6.91 10.19
CA MET A 202 1.97 -6.06 11.37
C MET A 202 1.44 -4.70 10.95
N GLY A 203 0.54 -4.13 11.74
CA GLY A 203 0.03 -2.80 11.47
C GLY A 203 -0.60 -2.16 12.71
N GLN A 204 -0.67 -0.83 12.71
CA GLN A 204 -1.23 -0.05 13.80
C GLN A 204 -2.45 0.73 13.32
N SER A 205 -3.47 0.90 14.18
CA SER A 205 -4.70 1.62 13.86
C SER A 205 -5.38 1.03 12.60
N GLY A 206 -5.62 1.81 11.56
CA GLY A 206 -6.09 1.31 10.26
C GLY A 206 -5.22 0.19 9.68
N GLY A 207 -3.90 0.20 9.94
CA GLY A 207 -3.00 -0.90 9.60
C GLY A 207 -3.32 -2.19 10.34
N GLY A 208 -3.62 -2.09 11.64
CA GLY A 208 -4.11 -3.24 12.43
C GLY A 208 -5.42 -3.79 11.91
N SER A 209 -6.34 -2.92 11.49
CA SER A 209 -7.59 -3.32 10.82
C SER A 209 -7.33 -4.07 9.52
N LYS A 210 -6.38 -3.59 8.69
CA LYS A 210 -5.97 -4.26 7.46
C LYS A 210 -5.39 -5.66 7.74
N VAL A 211 -4.58 -5.80 8.81
CA VAL A 211 -4.08 -7.11 9.28
C VAL A 211 -5.23 -8.06 9.61
N CYS A 212 -6.24 -7.61 10.37
CA CYS A 212 -7.40 -8.41 10.71
C CYS A 212 -8.17 -8.86 9.45
N LEU A 213 -8.37 -7.94 8.49
CA LEU A 213 -9.04 -8.26 7.23
C LEU A 213 -8.24 -9.28 6.41
N LEU A 214 -6.90 -9.15 6.32
CA LEU A 214 -6.06 -10.13 5.64
C LEU A 214 -6.22 -11.55 6.21
N CYS A 215 -6.37 -11.68 7.53
CA CYS A 215 -6.62 -12.98 8.17
C CYS A 215 -7.94 -13.62 7.71
N ALA A 216 -8.93 -12.82 7.30
CA ALA A 216 -10.23 -13.29 6.84
C ALA A 216 -10.32 -13.44 5.31
N MET A 217 -9.37 -12.86 4.54
CA MET A 217 -9.41 -12.87 3.08
C MET A 217 -8.91 -14.20 2.49
N PRO A 218 -9.71 -14.93 1.70
CA PRO A 218 -9.25 -16.15 1.02
C PRO A 218 -8.04 -15.91 0.11
N ALA A 219 -7.96 -14.73 -0.53
CA ALA A 219 -6.86 -14.35 -1.41
C ALA A 219 -5.51 -14.20 -0.69
N ALA A 220 -5.52 -14.02 0.63
CA ALA A 220 -4.32 -13.89 1.48
C ALA A 220 -3.91 -15.21 2.15
N LYS A 221 -4.68 -16.28 1.96
CA LYS A 221 -4.43 -17.59 2.59
C LYS A 221 -3.05 -18.13 2.21
N GLY A 222 -2.23 -18.44 3.23
CA GLY A 222 -0.90 -19.02 3.06
C GLY A 222 0.21 -18.03 2.68
N LEU A 223 -0.11 -16.71 2.55
CA LEU A 223 0.87 -15.69 2.19
C LEU A 223 1.69 -15.18 3.39
N PHE A 224 1.21 -15.38 4.62
CA PHE A 224 1.91 -15.00 5.84
C PHE A 224 1.65 -16.04 6.96
N HIS A 225 2.45 -16.00 8.02
CA HIS A 225 2.50 -17.03 9.05
C HIS A 225 2.10 -16.48 10.41
N LYS A 226 2.28 -15.18 10.63
CA LYS A 226 1.97 -14.49 11.88
C LYS A 226 1.34 -13.13 11.57
N ALA A 227 0.50 -12.67 12.48
CA ALA A 227 -0.21 -11.40 12.36
C ALA A 227 -0.16 -10.65 13.69
N VAL A 228 0.12 -9.34 13.64
CA VAL A 228 0.14 -8.44 14.79
C VAL A 228 -0.71 -7.21 14.50
N ALA A 229 -1.87 -7.12 15.12
CA ALA A 229 -2.76 -5.97 15.02
C ALA A 229 -2.61 -5.09 16.26
N LEU A 230 -2.13 -3.86 16.08
CA LEU A 230 -1.96 -2.88 17.15
C LEU A 230 -3.07 -1.82 17.06
N SER A 231 -3.90 -1.71 18.09
CA SER A 231 -4.94 -0.67 18.19
C SER A 231 -5.84 -0.56 16.95
N GLY A 232 -6.15 -1.68 16.31
CA GLY A 232 -6.94 -1.75 15.07
C GLY A 232 -7.63 -3.10 14.93
N ASN A 233 -8.26 -3.57 15.96
CA ASN A 233 -8.93 -4.87 16.05
C ASN A 233 -10.31 -4.89 15.36
N THR A 234 -10.36 -4.55 14.08
CA THR A 234 -11.58 -4.58 13.28
C THR A 234 -12.02 -6.03 13.07
N VAL A 235 -13.20 -6.35 13.54
CA VAL A 235 -13.83 -7.68 13.36
C VAL A 235 -14.88 -7.68 12.25
N LYS A 236 -15.20 -6.51 11.68
CA LYS A 236 -16.24 -6.33 10.67
C LYS A 236 -15.84 -5.21 9.70
N ALA A 237 -15.89 -5.50 8.41
CA ALA A 237 -15.69 -4.49 7.38
C ALA A 237 -16.88 -3.51 7.34
N ASN A 238 -16.71 -2.39 6.62
CA ASN A 238 -17.81 -1.48 6.35
C ASN A 238 -18.95 -2.19 5.63
N ASN A 239 -20.18 -1.66 5.80
CA ASN A 239 -21.33 -2.17 5.11
C ASN A 239 -21.17 -1.98 3.59
N ALA A 240 -21.44 -3.03 2.80
CA ALA A 240 -21.40 -2.99 1.34
C ALA A 240 -22.33 -1.89 0.79
N ASP A 241 -23.54 -1.75 1.37
CA ASP A 241 -24.52 -0.73 0.97
C ASP A 241 -23.93 0.69 1.07
N TYR A 242 -23.14 0.98 2.10
CA TYR A 242 -22.49 2.28 2.23
C TYR A 242 -21.46 2.51 1.12
N ALA A 243 -20.65 1.50 0.81
CA ALA A 243 -19.62 1.59 -0.24
C ALA A 243 -20.25 1.79 -1.62
N GLU A 244 -21.34 1.09 -1.93
CA GLU A 244 -22.11 1.25 -3.17
C GLU A 244 -22.78 2.64 -3.25
N ARG A 245 -23.43 3.09 -2.17
CA ARG A 245 -24.00 4.45 -2.09
C ARG A 245 -22.95 5.52 -2.34
N LEU A 246 -21.74 5.36 -1.78
CA LEU A 246 -20.64 6.28 -2.03
C LEU A 246 -20.19 6.27 -3.49
N GLY A 247 -20.06 5.11 -4.12
CA GLY A 247 -19.75 5.00 -5.55
C GLY A 247 -20.76 5.72 -6.43
N ASN A 248 -22.05 5.49 -6.18
CA ASN A 248 -23.16 6.15 -6.89
C ASN A 248 -23.18 7.67 -6.64
N ALA A 249 -22.91 8.11 -5.40
CA ALA A 249 -22.83 9.52 -5.05
C ALA A 249 -21.67 10.23 -5.77
N ILE A 250 -20.52 9.57 -5.92
CA ILE A 250 -19.37 10.13 -6.66
C ILE A 250 -19.73 10.28 -8.16
N LEU A 251 -20.38 9.29 -8.77
CA LEU A 251 -20.88 9.37 -10.14
C LEU A 251 -21.79 10.60 -10.32
N HIS A 252 -22.76 10.76 -9.43
CA HIS A 252 -23.67 11.90 -9.45
C HIS A 252 -22.93 13.24 -9.30
N GLU A 253 -21.95 13.35 -8.39
CA GLU A 253 -21.14 14.57 -8.23
C GLU A 253 -20.29 14.89 -9.48
N ALA A 254 -19.93 13.86 -10.25
CA ALA A 254 -19.24 14.02 -11.53
C ALA A 254 -20.19 14.40 -12.69
N GLY A 255 -21.52 14.45 -12.46
CA GLY A 255 -22.51 14.66 -13.51
C GLY A 255 -22.62 13.48 -14.48
N LEU A 256 -22.28 12.27 -14.03
CA LEU A 256 -22.28 11.05 -14.84
C LEU A 256 -23.43 10.12 -14.41
N ASP A 257 -23.90 9.33 -15.35
CA ASP A 257 -24.82 8.22 -15.09
C ASP A 257 -24.09 6.85 -15.10
N THR A 258 -24.79 5.79 -14.80
CA THR A 258 -24.25 4.44 -14.72
C THR A 258 -23.65 3.92 -16.03
N SER A 259 -24.13 4.40 -17.19
CA SER A 259 -23.58 4.03 -18.49
C SER A 259 -22.21 4.69 -18.76
N GLN A 260 -21.85 5.69 -17.97
CA GLN A 260 -20.65 6.51 -18.11
C GLN A 260 -19.61 6.26 -17.01
N VAL A 261 -19.76 5.21 -16.20
CA VAL A 261 -18.85 4.89 -15.07
C VAL A 261 -17.40 4.84 -15.48
N ASP A 262 -17.08 4.37 -16.69
CA ASP A 262 -15.73 4.33 -17.24
C ASP A 262 -15.08 5.73 -17.38
N SER A 263 -15.87 6.78 -17.50
CA SER A 263 -15.38 8.15 -17.58
C SER A 263 -14.66 8.60 -16.29
N LEU A 264 -15.00 8.01 -15.15
CA LEU A 264 -14.29 8.26 -13.89
C LEU A 264 -12.81 7.87 -13.95
N GLN A 265 -12.43 6.92 -14.82
CA GLN A 265 -11.06 6.49 -15.01
C GLN A 265 -10.19 7.57 -15.68
N SER A 266 -10.81 8.54 -16.35
CA SER A 266 -10.14 9.64 -17.06
C SER A 266 -10.15 10.97 -16.28
N VAL A 267 -10.87 11.05 -15.16
CA VAL A 267 -10.88 12.24 -14.29
C VAL A 267 -9.51 12.38 -13.62
N PRO A 268 -8.84 13.55 -13.61
CA PRO A 268 -7.63 13.76 -12.81
C PRO A 268 -7.84 13.34 -11.34
N TRP A 269 -6.87 12.68 -10.74
CA TRP A 269 -7.05 12.12 -9.39
C TRP A 269 -7.36 13.18 -8.33
N GLU A 270 -6.80 14.39 -8.48
CA GLU A 270 -7.09 15.53 -7.61
C GLU A 270 -8.58 15.88 -7.66
N GLN A 271 -9.12 16.00 -8.86
CA GLN A 271 -10.53 16.27 -9.07
C GLN A 271 -11.42 15.12 -8.57
N TYR A 272 -10.96 13.86 -8.76
CA TYR A 272 -11.69 12.69 -8.25
C TYR A 272 -11.78 12.70 -6.71
N LEU A 273 -10.72 13.08 -6.01
CA LEU A 273 -10.74 13.23 -4.54
C LEU A 273 -11.70 14.32 -4.09
N GLU A 274 -11.79 15.44 -4.81
CA GLU A 274 -12.75 16.49 -4.52
C GLU A 274 -14.21 16.02 -4.71
N LEU A 275 -14.49 15.30 -5.81
CA LEU A 275 -15.79 14.68 -6.06
C LEU A 275 -16.17 13.72 -4.92
N ALA A 276 -15.25 12.84 -4.53
CA ALA A 276 -15.47 11.90 -3.45
C ALA A 276 -15.70 12.59 -2.10
N ASN A 277 -15.03 13.69 -1.83
CA ASN A 277 -15.23 14.48 -0.61
C ASN A 277 -16.62 15.14 -0.59
N ARG A 278 -17.04 15.77 -1.68
CA ARG A 278 -18.40 16.33 -1.80
C ARG A 278 -19.47 15.27 -1.64
N ALA A 279 -19.29 14.09 -2.29
CA ALA A 279 -20.20 12.96 -2.16
C ALA A 279 -20.37 12.51 -0.70
N ARG A 280 -19.26 12.38 0.05
CA ARG A 280 -19.32 12.03 1.48
C ARG A 280 -20.01 13.09 2.32
N GLN A 281 -19.72 14.37 2.09
CA GLN A 281 -20.37 15.47 2.82
C GLN A 281 -21.88 15.48 2.58
N ARG A 282 -22.33 15.27 1.33
CA ARG A 282 -23.74 15.16 1.01
C ARG A 282 -24.39 13.96 1.69
N MET A 283 -23.80 12.78 1.61
CA MET A 283 -24.32 11.58 2.28
C MET A 283 -24.44 11.78 3.80
N ALA A 284 -23.47 12.42 4.43
CA ALA A 284 -23.50 12.72 5.86
C ALA A 284 -24.60 13.75 6.23
N ALA A 285 -24.93 14.67 5.33
CA ALA A 285 -26.01 15.62 5.53
C ALA A 285 -27.41 14.98 5.35
N GLU A 286 -27.54 13.98 4.47
CA GLU A 286 -28.79 13.24 4.21
C GLU A 286 -29.06 12.18 5.30
N ASP A 287 -28.03 11.62 5.90
CA ASP A 287 -28.12 10.55 6.91
C ASP A 287 -27.11 10.86 8.05
N PRO A 288 -27.48 11.75 8.97
CA PRO A 288 -26.57 12.23 10.01
C PRO A 288 -26.22 11.22 11.11
N GLY A 289 -26.73 9.95 11.05
CA GLY A 289 -26.42 8.85 11.97
C GLY A 289 -27.34 8.80 13.20
#